data_602525e345b3b4d0c19129751a9eb19a
#
_entry.id   602525e345b3b4d0c19129751a9eb19a
#
_cell.length_a   1.000
_cell.length_b   1.000
_cell.length_c   1.000
_cell.angle_alpha   90.00
_cell.angle_beta   90.00
_cell.angle_gamma   90.00
#
_symmetry.space_group_name_H-M   'P 1'
#
loop_
_entity.id
_entity.type
_entity.pdbx_description
1 polymer ?
#
loop_
_entity_poly.entity_id
_entity_poly.type
_entity_poly.pdbx_seq_one_letter_code
_entity_poly.pdbx_strand_id
1 'polypeptide(L)'
;MPKPVCHLDPGIRLDNGEPSHNLGDLIIQDAVRHHLADLVGGREVLAVPTHTELTPEGRRRLSAAKIKLVGGTNILSSRMGWLNRTNQWKVNMLDALALRGSVLMGCGWQNYQEAASFRAKLFYRIALHGQLPHSLRDQYSAGMLGQAGFTNVLNTNCVTMWNFADHDWSRYPVAKAERALIMATDYRKDPENDRRFIETVQRAYGSVYAWPQGPEDAPYLREVGFQGEFLSRSLASLDTFIRSTDSFDYLGTRLHGGIRCMQNYRRALIIEVDNRATEIARDTHLPTVARDDFDRMEAWIAGEPAPK
;
A
#
# COMPACT_ATOMS: atom_id res chain seq x y z
N MET A 1 -12.37 30.30 -12.66
CA MET A 1 -11.93 28.88 -12.81
C MET A 1 -12.38 28.10 -11.60
N PRO A 2 -12.76 26.84 -11.70
CA PRO A 2 -13.06 26.03 -10.55
C PRO A 2 -11.79 25.88 -9.68
N LYS A 3 -11.95 25.92 -8.35
CA LYS A 3 -10.81 25.77 -7.42
C LYS A 3 -10.18 24.38 -7.60
N PRO A 4 -8.85 24.24 -7.48
CA PRO A 4 -8.14 22.98 -7.62
C PRO A 4 -8.52 21.95 -6.54
N VAL A 5 -8.20 20.70 -6.80
CA VAL A 5 -8.19 19.60 -5.83
C VAL A 5 -6.75 19.42 -5.35
N CYS A 6 -6.54 19.23 -4.06
CA CYS A 6 -5.23 18.88 -3.52
C CYS A 6 -5.20 17.41 -3.14
N HIS A 7 -4.26 16.67 -3.69
CA HIS A 7 -3.98 15.28 -3.37
C HIS A 7 -2.73 15.19 -2.48
N LEU A 8 -2.91 14.74 -1.23
CA LEU A 8 -1.79 14.32 -0.41
C LEU A 8 -1.35 12.95 -0.93
N ASP A 9 -0.24 12.95 -1.64
CA ASP A 9 0.21 11.89 -2.54
C ASP A 9 1.38 11.11 -1.93
N PRO A 10 1.23 9.79 -1.65
CA PRO A 10 2.30 8.97 -1.13
C PRO A 10 3.39 8.67 -2.16
N GLY A 11 3.07 8.75 -3.45
CA GLY A 11 3.99 8.44 -4.55
C GLY A 11 5.03 9.51 -4.83
N ILE A 12 4.95 10.68 -4.17
CA ILE A 12 5.97 11.73 -4.29
C ILE A 12 6.63 12.02 -2.93
N ARG A 13 7.89 12.43 -2.94
CA ARG A 13 8.65 12.79 -1.75
C ARG A 13 8.96 14.28 -1.63
N LEU A 14 8.86 15.03 -2.73
CA LEU A 14 9.08 16.47 -2.77
C LEU A 14 7.96 17.17 -3.56
N ASP A 15 7.75 18.46 -3.30
CA ASP A 15 6.74 19.28 -3.98
C ASP A 15 6.98 19.46 -5.49
N ASN A 16 8.20 19.19 -5.98
CA ASN A 16 8.50 19.17 -7.41
C ASN A 16 8.05 17.88 -8.12
N GLY A 17 7.44 16.93 -7.38
CA GLY A 17 6.95 15.67 -7.93
C GLY A 17 7.99 14.55 -7.95
N GLU A 18 9.12 14.71 -7.28
CA GLU A 18 10.12 13.64 -7.19
C GLU A 18 9.52 12.38 -6.59
N PRO A 19 9.68 11.20 -7.25
CA PRO A 19 8.99 9.98 -6.84
C PRO A 19 9.49 9.42 -5.50
N SER A 20 8.60 8.71 -4.80
CA SER A 20 8.93 7.96 -3.60
C SER A 20 10.02 6.92 -3.85
N HIS A 21 10.88 6.70 -2.88
CA HIS A 21 11.85 5.61 -2.92
C HIS A 21 11.19 4.23 -2.77
N ASN A 22 10.01 4.15 -2.19
CA ASN A 22 9.23 2.93 -2.10
C ASN A 22 8.30 2.83 -3.32
N LEU A 23 8.59 1.93 -4.24
CA LEU A 23 7.79 1.77 -5.47
C LEU A 23 6.35 1.28 -5.20
N GLY A 24 6.07 0.72 -4.02
CA GLY A 24 4.70 0.42 -3.59
C GLY A 24 3.82 1.66 -3.45
N ASP A 25 4.42 2.80 -3.08
CA ASP A 25 3.71 4.07 -3.00
C ASP A 25 3.30 4.59 -4.39
N LEU A 26 4.08 4.26 -5.43
CA LEU A 26 3.72 4.57 -6.82
C LEU A 26 2.54 3.71 -7.30
N ILE A 27 2.45 2.45 -6.85
CA ILE A 27 1.28 1.59 -7.15
C ILE A 27 0.02 2.18 -6.50
N ILE A 28 0.13 2.66 -5.26
CA ILE A 28 -0.98 3.36 -4.59
C ILE A 28 -1.33 4.64 -5.34
N GLN A 29 -0.34 5.45 -5.71
CA GLN A 29 -0.52 6.69 -6.47
C GLN A 29 -1.27 6.45 -7.78
N ASP A 30 -0.86 5.43 -8.56
CA ASP A 30 -1.53 5.04 -9.81
C ASP A 30 -3.01 4.73 -9.56
N ALA A 31 -3.32 3.92 -8.54
CA ALA A 31 -4.69 3.57 -8.19
C ALA A 31 -5.51 4.80 -7.76
N VAL A 32 -4.94 5.66 -6.90
CA VAL A 32 -5.60 6.90 -6.47
C VAL A 32 -5.88 7.81 -7.68
N ARG A 33 -4.91 8.02 -8.55
CA ARG A 33 -5.05 8.88 -9.73
C ARG A 33 -6.10 8.35 -10.72
N HIS A 34 -6.14 7.03 -10.91
CA HIS A 34 -7.14 6.38 -11.74
C HIS A 34 -8.55 6.68 -11.24
N HIS A 35 -8.82 6.42 -9.96
CA HIS A 35 -10.16 6.64 -9.39
C HIS A 35 -10.50 8.12 -9.14
N LEU A 36 -9.50 9.00 -9.03
CA LEU A 36 -9.74 10.44 -8.94
C LEU A 36 -10.08 11.08 -10.29
N ALA A 37 -9.67 10.51 -11.41
CA ALA A 37 -9.85 11.11 -12.73
C ALA A 37 -11.30 11.51 -12.98
N ASP A 38 -12.24 10.65 -12.65
CA ASP A 38 -13.69 10.92 -12.81
C ASP A 38 -14.22 11.94 -11.79
N LEU A 39 -13.69 11.94 -10.56
CA LEU A 39 -14.12 12.80 -9.47
C LEU A 39 -13.67 14.26 -9.65
N VAL A 40 -12.48 14.47 -10.24
CA VAL A 40 -11.92 15.81 -10.39
C VAL A 40 -12.55 16.58 -11.54
N GLY A 41 -13.18 15.92 -12.51
CA GLY A 41 -13.95 16.56 -13.56
C GLY A 41 -13.16 17.62 -14.34
N GLY A 42 -11.91 17.35 -14.68
CA GLY A 42 -11.03 18.27 -15.40
C GLY A 42 -10.46 19.42 -14.56
N ARG A 43 -10.63 19.42 -13.23
CA ARG A 43 -9.97 20.39 -12.33
C ARG A 43 -8.48 20.10 -12.24
N GLU A 44 -7.71 21.15 -11.98
CA GLU A 44 -6.30 21.02 -11.65
C GLU A 44 -6.12 20.19 -10.36
N VAL A 45 -5.19 19.23 -10.37
CA VAL A 45 -4.79 18.44 -9.19
C VAL A 45 -3.42 18.89 -8.73
N LEU A 46 -3.39 19.52 -7.55
CA LEU A 46 -2.16 19.90 -6.87
C LEU A 46 -1.72 18.72 -5.99
N ALA A 47 -0.48 18.24 -6.15
CA ALA A 47 0.07 17.18 -5.33
C ALA A 47 0.90 17.74 -4.16
N VAL A 48 0.78 17.11 -2.98
CA VAL A 48 1.57 17.41 -1.77
C VAL A 48 2.07 16.09 -1.21
N PRO A 49 3.37 15.97 -0.90
CA PRO A 49 3.92 14.74 -0.33
C PRO A 49 3.26 14.34 0.99
N THR A 50 3.01 13.03 1.16
CA THR A 50 2.41 12.50 2.40
C THR A 50 3.48 12.09 3.42
N HIS A 51 4.63 11.56 2.95
CA HIS A 51 5.65 10.94 3.79
C HIS A 51 6.81 11.86 4.16
N THR A 52 6.75 13.13 3.78
CA THR A 52 7.72 14.17 4.16
C THR A 52 7.04 15.30 4.91
N GLU A 53 7.83 16.13 5.58
CA GLU A 53 7.31 17.29 6.31
C GLU A 53 6.62 18.27 5.36
N LEU A 54 5.53 18.85 5.83
CA LEU A 54 4.75 19.81 5.05
C LEU A 54 5.54 21.13 4.89
N THR A 55 5.90 21.45 3.66
CA THR A 55 6.63 22.66 3.31
C THR A 55 5.74 23.89 3.27
N PRO A 56 6.29 25.12 3.22
CA PRO A 56 5.50 26.32 2.94
C PRO A 56 4.74 26.25 1.60
N GLU A 57 5.31 25.60 0.58
CA GLU A 57 4.64 25.39 -0.71
C GLU A 57 3.48 24.41 -0.57
N GLY A 58 3.68 23.27 0.09
CA GLY A 58 2.62 22.31 0.39
C GLY A 58 1.45 22.96 1.14
N ARG A 59 1.73 23.82 2.14
CA ARG A 59 0.68 24.60 2.84
C ARG A 59 -0.07 25.55 1.91
N ARG A 60 0.62 26.21 0.99
CA ARG A 60 -0.01 27.08 -0.02
C ARG A 60 -0.95 26.29 -0.92
N ARG A 61 -0.52 25.14 -1.44
CA ARG A 61 -1.35 24.24 -2.27
C ARG A 61 -2.59 23.75 -1.53
N LEU A 62 -2.44 23.30 -0.28
CA LEU A 62 -3.55 22.91 0.57
C LEU A 62 -4.55 24.07 0.80
N SER A 63 -4.06 25.29 1.02
CA SER A 63 -4.90 26.46 1.25
C SER A 63 -5.65 26.93 -0.01
N ALA A 64 -5.06 26.74 -1.18
CA ALA A 64 -5.68 27.08 -2.47
C ALA A 64 -6.81 26.11 -2.87
N ALA A 65 -6.72 24.85 -2.42
CA ALA A 65 -7.64 23.80 -2.81
C ALA A 65 -8.99 23.88 -2.05
N LYS A 66 -10.09 23.62 -2.77
CA LYS A 66 -11.41 23.44 -2.17
C LYS A 66 -11.61 22.03 -1.59
N ILE A 67 -11.04 21.03 -2.26
CA ILE A 67 -11.13 19.62 -1.91
C ILE A 67 -9.71 19.14 -1.59
N LYS A 68 -9.53 18.49 -0.47
CA LYS A 68 -8.27 17.91 -0.03
C LYS A 68 -8.47 16.43 0.17
N LEU A 69 -7.76 15.62 -0.58
CA LEU A 69 -7.85 14.16 -0.53
C LEU A 69 -6.54 13.59 -0.04
N VAL A 70 -6.61 12.73 0.95
CA VAL A 70 -5.47 11.98 1.44
C VAL A 70 -5.53 10.60 0.82
N GLY A 71 -4.66 10.33 -0.16
CA GLY A 71 -4.75 9.15 -1.01
C GLY A 71 -3.95 7.97 -0.49
N GLY A 72 -4.66 6.92 -0.08
CA GLY A 72 -4.07 5.65 0.28
C GLY A 72 -3.11 5.67 1.46
N THR A 73 -2.31 4.62 1.55
CA THR A 73 -1.18 4.42 2.46
C THR A 73 -1.50 4.30 3.97
N ASN A 74 -0.50 3.90 4.73
CA ASN A 74 -0.59 3.47 6.13
C ASN A 74 -0.19 4.61 7.08
N ILE A 75 -0.96 5.69 7.12
CA ILE A 75 -0.57 6.96 7.73
C ILE A 75 -1.23 7.31 9.06
N LEU A 76 -2.39 6.71 9.35
CA LEU A 76 -3.10 7.03 10.59
C LEU A 76 -2.39 6.39 11.78
N SER A 77 -2.39 7.09 12.91
CA SER A 77 -1.69 6.64 14.12
C SER A 77 -2.37 7.16 15.39
N SER A 78 -2.34 6.35 16.45
CA SER A 78 -2.78 6.72 17.79
C SER A 78 -1.91 7.80 18.44
N ARG A 79 -0.74 8.09 17.86
CA ARG A 79 0.28 8.99 18.42
C ARG A 79 0.51 10.24 17.57
N MET A 80 -0.50 10.72 16.83
CA MET A 80 -0.41 12.01 16.16
C MET A 80 -0.22 13.15 17.17
N GLY A 81 0.67 14.11 16.90
CA GLY A 81 0.92 15.19 17.86
C GLY A 81 2.08 16.12 17.51
N TRP A 82 2.63 16.82 18.51
CA TRP A 82 3.58 17.93 18.35
C TRP A 82 4.92 17.55 17.70
N LEU A 83 5.43 16.35 17.96
CA LEU A 83 6.71 15.88 17.43
C LEU A 83 6.49 14.53 16.72
N ASN A 84 6.08 14.61 15.47
CA ASN A 84 5.65 13.45 14.72
C ASN A 84 6.80 12.77 13.95
N ARG A 85 7.87 12.38 14.66
CA ARG A 85 9.07 11.80 14.04
C ARG A 85 8.91 10.33 13.62
N THR A 86 8.04 9.59 14.29
CA THR A 86 7.88 8.13 14.10
C THR A 86 6.73 7.74 13.19
N ASN A 87 5.77 8.63 12.93
CA ASN A 87 4.64 8.35 12.07
C ASN A 87 5.00 8.49 10.59
N GLN A 88 4.32 7.71 9.76
CA GLN A 88 4.49 7.81 8.31
C GLN A 88 3.91 9.11 7.73
N TRP A 89 2.81 9.59 8.30
CA TRP A 89 2.32 10.94 7.97
C TRP A 89 3.16 11.98 8.72
N LYS A 90 4.01 12.68 8.01
CA LYS A 90 4.99 13.64 8.57
C LYS A 90 4.38 15.03 8.82
N VAL A 91 3.19 15.06 9.41
CA VAL A 91 2.48 16.29 9.76
C VAL A 91 2.38 16.43 11.28
N ASN A 92 2.28 17.65 11.75
CA ASN A 92 2.18 17.97 13.18
C ASN A 92 0.92 18.78 13.50
N MET A 93 0.72 19.16 14.75
CA MET A 93 -0.47 19.89 15.19
C MET A 93 -0.66 21.25 14.49
N LEU A 94 0.43 21.94 14.10
CA LEU A 94 0.34 23.20 13.37
C LEU A 94 -0.13 22.98 11.92
N ASP A 95 0.19 21.83 11.34
CA ASP A 95 -0.24 21.48 9.99
C ASP A 95 -1.74 21.11 9.93
N ALA A 96 -2.35 20.75 11.07
CA ALA A 96 -3.77 20.38 11.13
C ALA A 96 -4.69 21.47 10.55
N LEU A 97 -4.33 22.75 10.71
CA LEU A 97 -5.11 23.87 10.17
C LEU A 97 -5.04 23.92 8.62
N ALA A 98 -3.85 23.69 8.05
CA ALA A 98 -3.71 23.62 6.59
C ALA A 98 -4.44 22.42 6.00
N LEU A 99 -4.50 21.31 6.76
CA LEU A 99 -5.19 20.07 6.39
C LEU A 99 -6.70 20.13 6.60
N ARG A 100 -7.24 21.17 7.23
CA ARG A 100 -8.65 21.26 7.62
C ARG A 100 -9.58 20.95 6.45
N GLY A 101 -10.50 20.02 6.69
CA GLY A 101 -11.47 19.56 5.69
C GLY A 101 -10.93 18.48 4.77
N SER A 102 -9.80 17.83 5.08
CA SER A 102 -9.28 16.70 4.32
C SER A 102 -10.20 15.49 4.44
N VAL A 103 -10.33 14.74 3.34
CA VAL A 103 -11.06 13.48 3.25
C VAL A 103 -10.08 12.35 2.98
N LEU A 104 -10.20 11.25 3.71
CA LEU A 104 -9.38 10.06 3.55
C LEU A 104 -9.92 9.20 2.41
N MET A 105 -9.03 8.59 1.64
CA MET A 105 -9.33 7.72 0.51
C MET A 105 -8.47 6.44 0.60
N GLY A 106 -9.02 5.36 1.14
CA GLY A 106 -8.33 4.08 1.33
C GLY A 106 -7.15 4.12 2.31
N CYS A 107 -7.19 5.03 3.31
CA CYS A 107 -6.12 5.19 4.27
C CYS A 107 -6.15 4.12 5.36
N GLY A 108 -4.97 3.69 5.81
CA GLY A 108 -4.82 2.68 6.85
C GLY A 108 -4.20 3.19 8.14
N TRP A 109 -4.41 2.43 9.23
CA TRP A 109 -3.78 2.67 10.52
C TRP A 109 -2.42 2.00 10.59
N GLN A 110 -1.43 2.76 11.06
CA GLN A 110 -0.05 2.30 11.16
C GLN A 110 0.11 1.29 12.32
N ASN A 111 0.29 0.03 12.02
CA ASN A 111 0.41 -1.08 12.96
C ASN A 111 -0.81 -1.26 13.89
N TYR A 112 -0.81 -2.33 14.69
CA TYR A 112 -1.71 -2.47 15.81
C TYR A 112 -1.28 -1.54 16.94
N GLN A 113 -2.19 -0.72 17.42
CA GLN A 113 -1.95 0.30 18.43
C GLN A 113 -3.12 0.37 19.41
N GLU A 114 -2.89 0.93 20.58
CA GLU A 114 -3.94 1.30 21.51
C GLU A 114 -4.83 2.43 20.95
N ALA A 115 -5.92 2.75 21.62
CA ALA A 115 -6.81 3.83 21.23
C ALA A 115 -6.06 5.16 21.02
N ALA A 116 -6.57 5.95 20.08
CA ALA A 116 -5.99 7.25 19.76
C ALA A 116 -5.86 8.14 20.99
N SER A 117 -4.68 8.71 21.21
CA SER A 117 -4.43 9.67 22.29
C SER A 117 -5.32 10.90 22.16
N PHE A 118 -5.54 11.63 23.25
CA PHE A 118 -6.29 12.89 23.22
C PHE A 118 -5.74 13.87 22.15
N ARG A 119 -4.42 13.96 22.02
CA ARG A 119 -3.76 14.81 21.01
C ARG A 119 -4.04 14.33 19.60
N ALA A 120 -4.02 13.02 19.35
CA ALA A 120 -4.36 12.46 18.05
C ALA A 120 -5.84 12.72 17.70
N LYS A 121 -6.74 12.54 18.65
CA LYS A 121 -8.16 12.86 18.45
C LYS A 121 -8.37 14.34 18.11
N LEU A 122 -7.66 15.24 18.80
CA LEU A 122 -7.72 16.67 18.52
C LEU A 122 -7.17 17.00 17.14
N PHE A 123 -6.02 16.40 16.76
CA PHE A 123 -5.44 16.55 15.42
C PHE A 123 -6.45 16.14 14.34
N TYR A 124 -7.04 14.95 14.45
CA TYR A 124 -8.01 14.46 13.46
C TYR A 124 -9.25 15.36 13.38
N ARG A 125 -9.79 15.83 14.51
CA ARG A 125 -10.94 16.74 14.53
C ARG A 125 -10.68 18.08 13.82
N ILE A 126 -9.43 18.56 13.84
CA ILE A 126 -9.06 19.81 13.16
C ILE A 126 -8.80 19.53 11.67
N ALA A 127 -8.06 18.46 11.35
CA ALA A 127 -7.56 18.18 10.02
C ALA A 127 -8.61 17.56 9.09
N LEU A 128 -9.42 16.65 9.59
CA LEU A 128 -10.35 15.88 8.78
C LEU A 128 -11.72 16.57 8.63
N HIS A 129 -12.43 16.23 7.57
CA HIS A 129 -13.77 16.75 7.29
C HIS A 129 -14.79 16.13 8.25
N GLY A 130 -15.58 16.95 8.95
CA GLY A 130 -16.50 16.47 9.98
C GLY A 130 -17.75 15.75 9.49
N GLN A 131 -18.14 15.92 8.21
CA GLN A 131 -19.41 15.42 7.68
C GLN A 131 -19.25 14.48 6.48
N LEU A 132 -18.25 14.72 5.62
CA LEU A 132 -18.02 13.84 4.47
C LEU A 132 -17.49 12.49 4.93
N PRO A 133 -17.86 11.38 4.27
CA PRO A 133 -17.37 10.06 4.64
C PRO A 133 -15.86 9.92 4.41
N HIS A 134 -15.21 9.21 5.31
CA HIS A 134 -13.80 8.85 5.22
C HIS A 134 -13.69 7.39 4.80
N SER A 135 -13.01 7.14 3.71
CA SER A 135 -12.71 5.81 3.20
C SER A 135 -11.45 5.26 3.88
N LEU A 136 -11.58 4.13 4.55
CA LEU A 136 -10.50 3.43 5.24
C LEU A 136 -10.18 2.12 4.52
N ARG A 137 -8.91 1.72 4.65
CA ARG A 137 -8.35 0.56 3.94
C ARG A 137 -8.85 -0.78 4.47
N ASP A 138 -9.20 -0.85 5.74
CA ASP A 138 -9.57 -2.08 6.44
C ASP A 138 -10.47 -1.77 7.66
N GLN A 139 -11.12 -2.82 8.16
CA GLN A 139 -12.06 -2.70 9.29
C GLN A 139 -11.37 -2.28 10.59
N TYR A 140 -10.10 -2.67 10.79
CA TYR A 140 -9.32 -2.23 11.94
C TYR A 140 -9.14 -0.70 11.92
N SER A 141 -8.71 -0.15 10.78
CA SER A 141 -8.53 1.30 10.58
C SER A 141 -9.84 2.07 10.77
N ALA A 142 -10.97 1.54 10.25
CA ALA A 142 -12.29 2.12 10.44
C ALA A 142 -12.69 2.14 11.92
N GLY A 143 -12.49 1.05 12.64
CA GLY A 143 -12.73 0.95 14.08
C GLY A 143 -11.90 1.95 14.89
N MET A 144 -10.61 2.09 14.56
CA MET A 144 -9.71 3.02 15.25
C MET A 144 -10.10 4.49 15.04
N LEU A 145 -10.47 4.88 13.82
CA LEU A 145 -10.95 6.24 13.55
C LEU A 145 -12.34 6.48 14.17
N GLY A 146 -13.20 5.46 14.19
CA GLY A 146 -14.48 5.48 14.90
C GLY A 146 -14.30 5.76 16.40
N GLN A 147 -13.36 5.08 17.07
CA GLN A 147 -12.99 5.31 18.47
C GLN A 147 -12.36 6.71 18.70
N ALA A 148 -11.82 7.32 17.65
CA ALA A 148 -11.35 8.71 17.70
C ALA A 148 -12.49 9.73 17.62
N GLY A 149 -13.75 9.29 17.41
CA GLY A 149 -14.96 10.10 17.44
C GLY A 149 -15.52 10.45 16.06
N PHE A 150 -15.17 9.71 15.01
CA PHE A 150 -15.74 9.86 13.67
C PHE A 150 -16.82 8.79 13.43
N THR A 151 -18.03 9.22 13.06
CA THR A 151 -19.15 8.32 12.73
C THR A 151 -19.34 8.11 11.24
N ASN A 152 -18.69 8.94 10.43
CA ASN A 152 -18.76 8.96 8.98
C ASN A 152 -17.54 8.21 8.37
N VAL A 153 -17.27 6.99 8.83
CA VAL A 153 -16.18 6.14 8.38
C VAL A 153 -16.71 4.93 7.62
N LEU A 154 -16.06 4.58 6.52
CA LEU A 154 -16.41 3.44 5.67
C LEU A 154 -15.16 2.60 5.45
N ASN A 155 -15.25 1.30 5.68
CA ASN A 155 -14.27 0.37 5.15
C ASN A 155 -14.57 0.15 3.66
N THR A 156 -13.71 0.68 2.79
CA THR A 156 -13.81 0.55 1.34
C THR A 156 -12.67 -0.27 0.77
N ASN A 157 -11.87 -0.86 1.62
CA ASN A 157 -10.60 -1.53 1.30
C ASN A 157 -9.51 -0.58 0.79
N CYS A 158 -8.31 -1.13 0.58
CA CYS A 158 -7.21 -0.41 -0.03
C CYS A 158 -7.61 0.07 -1.43
N VAL A 159 -7.28 1.31 -1.77
CA VAL A 159 -7.58 1.87 -3.10
C VAL A 159 -7.05 0.99 -4.26
N THR A 160 -5.95 0.26 -4.04
CA THR A 160 -5.43 -0.70 -5.02
C THR A 160 -6.32 -1.92 -5.20
N MET A 161 -7.23 -2.21 -4.28
CA MET A 161 -8.20 -3.32 -4.38
C MET A 161 -9.45 -2.94 -5.17
N TRP A 162 -9.72 -1.65 -5.37
CA TRP A 162 -10.97 -1.21 -6.01
C TRP A 162 -11.11 -1.69 -7.45
N ASN A 163 -10.01 -1.84 -8.17
CA ASN A 163 -10.02 -2.39 -9.53
C ASN A 163 -10.52 -3.84 -9.61
N PHE A 164 -10.60 -4.55 -8.47
CA PHE A 164 -11.14 -5.91 -8.43
C PHE A 164 -12.67 -5.96 -8.46
N ALA A 165 -13.36 -4.84 -8.28
CA ALA A 165 -14.82 -4.80 -8.35
C ALA A 165 -15.35 -5.25 -9.74
N ASP A 166 -14.64 -4.89 -10.80
CA ASP A 166 -14.98 -5.22 -12.18
C ASP A 166 -14.04 -6.29 -12.79
N HIS A 167 -13.28 -7.01 -11.93
CA HIS A 167 -12.30 -7.99 -12.38
C HIS A 167 -12.96 -9.30 -12.82
N ASP A 168 -12.61 -9.77 -14.00
CA ASP A 168 -13.08 -11.05 -14.50
C ASP A 168 -12.32 -12.23 -13.86
N TRP A 169 -12.81 -12.69 -12.72
CA TRP A 169 -12.19 -13.77 -11.96
C TRP A 169 -12.15 -15.12 -12.69
N SER A 170 -12.95 -15.31 -13.75
CA SER A 170 -12.89 -16.53 -14.57
C SER A 170 -11.53 -16.69 -15.29
N ARG A 171 -10.82 -15.60 -15.51
CA ARG A 171 -9.48 -15.55 -16.13
C ARG A 171 -8.36 -15.73 -15.12
N TYR A 172 -8.66 -15.73 -13.81
CA TYR A 172 -7.62 -15.85 -12.79
C TYR A 172 -7.04 -17.27 -12.80
N PRO A 173 -5.70 -17.43 -12.93
CA PRO A 173 -5.10 -18.76 -13.04
C PRO A 173 -5.16 -19.49 -11.69
N VAL A 174 -5.56 -20.77 -11.75
CA VAL A 174 -5.56 -21.66 -10.59
C VAL A 174 -4.36 -22.62 -10.61
N ALA A 175 -3.81 -22.91 -11.78
CA ALA A 175 -2.66 -23.79 -11.92
C ALA A 175 -1.36 -23.04 -11.60
N LYS A 176 -0.42 -23.76 -10.99
CA LYS A 176 0.95 -23.30 -10.75
C LYS A 176 1.64 -22.96 -12.07
N ALA A 177 2.34 -21.83 -12.12
CA ALA A 177 3.22 -21.48 -13.24
C ALA A 177 4.58 -22.18 -13.12
N GLU A 178 5.35 -22.18 -14.20
CA GLU A 178 6.74 -22.66 -14.21
C GLU A 178 7.72 -21.66 -13.60
N ARG A 179 7.36 -20.36 -13.65
CA ARG A 179 8.19 -19.23 -13.20
C ARG A 179 7.61 -18.61 -11.96
N ALA A 180 8.47 -18.03 -11.12
CA ALA A 180 8.04 -17.22 -9.98
C ALA A 180 8.67 -15.81 -10.03
N LEU A 181 7.92 -14.83 -9.57
CA LEU A 181 8.40 -13.50 -9.22
C LEU A 181 8.32 -13.33 -7.70
N ILE A 182 9.45 -13.07 -7.05
CA ILE A 182 9.49 -12.84 -5.61
C ILE A 182 9.76 -11.39 -5.26
N MET A 183 9.27 -10.99 -4.09
CA MET A 183 9.59 -9.69 -3.47
C MET A 183 9.72 -9.88 -1.97
N ALA A 184 10.85 -9.49 -1.40
CA ALA A 184 11.04 -9.47 0.06
C ALA A 184 11.34 -8.06 0.53
N THR A 185 10.94 -7.76 1.77
CA THR A 185 11.08 -6.42 2.34
C THR A 185 12.28 -6.32 3.28
N ASP A 186 13.06 -5.25 3.12
CA ASP A 186 14.20 -4.91 3.96
C ASP A 186 13.82 -4.27 5.30
N TYR A 187 12.65 -3.64 5.42
CA TYR A 187 12.26 -2.91 6.63
C TYR A 187 11.70 -3.78 7.76
N ARG A 188 11.41 -5.05 7.48
CA ARG A 188 11.01 -6.08 8.46
C ARG A 188 11.74 -7.37 8.19
N LYS A 189 13.07 -7.30 8.36
CA LYS A 189 13.96 -8.44 8.13
C LYS A 189 13.66 -9.58 9.10
N ASP A 190 13.62 -10.79 8.57
CA ASP A 190 13.60 -12.05 9.29
C ASP A 190 14.45 -13.04 8.49
N PRO A 191 15.78 -12.98 8.67
CA PRO A 191 16.70 -13.71 7.79
C PRO A 191 16.53 -15.22 7.81
N GLU A 192 16.02 -15.81 8.89
CA GLU A 192 15.78 -17.25 9.00
C GLU A 192 14.59 -17.66 8.13
N ASN A 193 13.41 -17.06 8.37
CA ASN A 193 12.22 -17.36 7.59
C ASN A 193 12.34 -16.92 6.13
N ASP A 194 12.99 -15.79 5.84
CA ASP A 194 13.18 -15.32 4.47
C ASP A 194 14.15 -16.23 3.67
N ARG A 195 15.20 -16.77 4.30
CA ARG A 195 16.06 -17.76 3.65
C ARG A 195 15.27 -19.02 3.32
N ARG A 196 14.52 -19.56 4.27
CA ARG A 196 13.67 -20.74 4.08
C ARG A 196 12.64 -20.50 2.97
N PHE A 197 12.02 -19.32 2.94
CA PHE A 197 11.10 -18.90 1.86
C PHE A 197 11.78 -18.95 0.49
N ILE A 198 12.96 -18.35 0.34
CA ILE A 198 13.70 -18.32 -0.90
C ILE A 198 14.09 -19.73 -1.36
N GLU A 199 14.60 -20.55 -0.45
CA GLU A 199 14.94 -21.95 -0.74
C GLU A 199 13.72 -22.77 -1.19
N THR A 200 12.56 -22.56 -0.54
CA THR A 200 11.31 -23.21 -0.91
C THR A 200 10.88 -22.83 -2.31
N VAL A 201 10.91 -21.53 -2.65
CA VAL A 201 10.54 -21.06 -3.98
C VAL A 201 11.53 -21.53 -5.05
N GLN A 202 12.85 -21.42 -4.79
CA GLN A 202 13.88 -21.83 -5.76
C GLN A 202 13.84 -23.34 -6.06
N ARG A 203 13.44 -24.19 -5.09
CA ARG A 203 13.21 -25.62 -5.31
C ARG A 203 11.97 -25.89 -6.16
N ALA A 204 10.94 -25.07 -6.01
CA ALA A 204 9.63 -25.36 -6.57
C ALA A 204 9.46 -24.85 -8.00
N TYR A 205 10.22 -23.86 -8.43
CA TYR A 205 10.06 -23.22 -9.75
C TYR A 205 11.30 -23.36 -10.62
N GLY A 206 11.10 -23.54 -11.92
CA GLY A 206 12.19 -23.67 -12.89
C GLY A 206 12.98 -22.38 -13.10
N SER A 207 12.35 -21.22 -12.92
CA SER A 207 13.00 -19.91 -12.96
C SER A 207 12.40 -18.98 -11.92
N VAL A 208 13.26 -18.29 -11.17
CA VAL A 208 12.83 -17.35 -10.14
C VAL A 208 13.44 -15.98 -10.40
N TYR A 209 12.58 -14.98 -10.49
CA TYR A 209 12.92 -13.57 -10.64
C TYR A 209 12.65 -12.81 -9.36
N ALA A 210 13.36 -11.72 -9.11
CA ALA A 210 13.09 -10.83 -8.00
C ALA A 210 12.91 -9.38 -8.47
N TRP A 211 11.89 -8.70 -7.95
CA TRP A 211 11.73 -7.27 -8.17
C TRP A 211 11.94 -6.50 -6.87
N PRO A 212 13.02 -5.69 -6.78
CA PRO A 212 13.25 -4.84 -5.62
C PRO A 212 12.27 -3.66 -5.62
N GLN A 213 11.39 -3.58 -4.64
CA GLN A 213 10.47 -2.46 -4.46
C GLN A 213 11.11 -1.33 -3.65
N GLY A 214 11.86 -1.66 -2.62
CA GLY A 214 12.68 -0.75 -1.81
C GLY A 214 14.14 -0.73 -2.28
N PRO A 215 14.91 0.31 -1.92
CA PRO A 215 16.31 0.43 -2.32
C PRO A 215 17.21 -0.67 -1.76
N GLU A 216 16.91 -1.18 -0.56
CA GLU A 216 17.70 -2.19 0.14
C GLU A 216 17.15 -3.62 -0.05
N ASP A 217 16.07 -3.80 -0.81
CA ASP A 217 15.49 -5.14 -1.03
C ASP A 217 16.46 -6.08 -1.78
N ALA A 218 17.17 -5.59 -2.82
CA ALA A 218 18.08 -6.42 -3.59
C ALA A 218 19.32 -6.85 -2.79
N PRO A 219 20.01 -5.97 -2.05
CA PRO A 219 21.06 -6.40 -1.12
C PRO A 219 20.56 -7.43 -0.10
N TYR A 220 19.40 -7.19 0.48
CA TYR A 220 18.83 -8.09 1.46
C TYR A 220 18.48 -9.47 0.87
N LEU A 221 17.86 -9.53 -0.30
CA LEU A 221 17.57 -10.79 -0.99
C LEU A 221 18.84 -11.61 -1.26
N ARG A 222 19.95 -10.97 -1.62
CA ARG A 222 21.25 -11.65 -1.77
C ARG A 222 21.78 -12.16 -0.43
N GLU A 223 21.66 -11.37 0.63
CA GLU A 223 22.06 -11.73 2.00
C GLU A 223 21.35 -13.03 2.46
N VAL A 224 20.06 -13.18 2.13
CA VAL A 224 19.27 -14.36 2.50
C VAL A 224 19.29 -15.49 1.47
N GLY A 225 20.19 -15.42 0.47
CA GLY A 225 20.52 -16.54 -0.42
C GLY A 225 19.81 -16.57 -1.78
N PHE A 226 19.18 -15.46 -2.21
CA PHE A 226 18.60 -15.41 -3.54
C PHE A 226 19.67 -15.38 -4.64
N GLN A 227 19.59 -16.32 -5.60
CA GLN A 227 20.54 -16.51 -6.70
C GLN A 227 19.92 -16.27 -8.09
N GLY A 228 18.62 -15.96 -8.17
CA GLY A 228 17.92 -15.72 -9.43
C GLY A 228 18.20 -14.35 -10.04
N GLU A 229 17.47 -14.02 -11.10
CA GLU A 229 17.57 -12.77 -11.83
C GLU A 229 16.82 -11.63 -11.14
N PHE A 230 17.45 -10.45 -11.07
CA PHE A 230 16.81 -9.23 -10.59
C PHE A 230 16.27 -8.39 -11.73
N LEU A 231 15.01 -8.03 -11.66
CA LEU A 231 14.44 -6.98 -12.50
C LEU A 231 14.99 -5.60 -12.05
N SER A 232 15.05 -4.66 -12.99
CA SER A 232 15.41 -3.27 -12.66
C SER A 232 14.42 -2.67 -11.66
N ARG A 233 14.91 -1.90 -10.69
CA ARG A 233 14.09 -1.27 -9.66
C ARG A 233 13.33 -0.06 -10.23
N SER A 234 12.30 -0.34 -11.00
CA SER A 234 11.34 0.66 -11.51
C SER A 234 9.96 0.01 -11.69
N LEU A 235 8.90 0.81 -11.56
CA LEU A 235 7.55 0.33 -11.82
C LEU A 235 7.37 -0.10 -13.27
N ALA A 236 7.98 0.62 -14.21
CA ALA A 236 7.98 0.27 -15.63
C ALA A 236 8.59 -1.11 -15.91
N SER A 237 9.66 -1.50 -15.17
CA SER A 237 10.27 -2.83 -15.30
C SER A 237 9.32 -3.93 -14.83
N LEU A 238 8.64 -3.73 -13.69
CA LEU A 238 7.62 -4.66 -13.22
C LEU A 238 6.49 -4.81 -14.23
N ASP A 239 5.95 -3.70 -14.73
CA ASP A 239 4.86 -3.71 -15.70
C ASP A 239 5.26 -4.36 -17.03
N THR A 240 6.49 -4.15 -17.46
CA THR A 240 7.02 -4.81 -18.67
C THR A 240 7.13 -6.30 -18.43
N PHE A 241 7.67 -6.75 -17.31
CA PHE A 241 7.77 -8.16 -16.97
C PHE A 241 6.38 -8.82 -16.91
N ILE A 242 5.41 -8.18 -16.25
CA ILE A 242 4.02 -8.67 -16.17
C ILE A 242 3.42 -8.85 -17.58
N ARG A 243 3.65 -7.92 -18.51
CA ARG A 243 3.07 -7.97 -19.86
C ARG A 243 3.81 -8.93 -20.80
N SER A 244 5.13 -9.06 -20.67
CA SER A 244 5.96 -9.83 -21.60
C SER A 244 6.14 -11.29 -21.19
N THR A 245 5.79 -11.67 -19.96
CA THR A 245 5.91 -13.04 -19.46
C THR A 245 4.57 -13.72 -19.50
N ASP A 246 4.47 -14.84 -20.23
CA ASP A 246 3.20 -15.56 -20.44
C ASP A 246 2.52 -15.95 -19.13
N SER A 247 3.28 -16.57 -18.22
CA SER A 247 2.78 -16.93 -16.88
C SER A 247 3.89 -16.92 -15.84
N PHE A 248 3.54 -16.49 -14.65
CA PHE A 248 4.35 -16.61 -13.44
C PHE A 248 3.47 -16.53 -12.21
N ASP A 249 3.91 -17.11 -11.10
CA ASP A 249 3.32 -16.94 -9.79
C ASP A 249 4.06 -15.82 -9.05
N TYR A 250 3.34 -15.01 -8.30
CA TYR A 250 3.92 -14.06 -7.37
C TYR A 250 3.94 -14.64 -5.96
N LEU A 251 5.08 -14.55 -5.28
CA LEU A 251 5.19 -14.85 -3.84
C LEU A 251 6.04 -13.76 -3.16
N GLY A 252 5.58 -13.21 -2.04
CA GLY A 252 6.43 -12.24 -1.36
C GLY A 252 5.74 -11.37 -0.31
N THR A 253 6.57 -10.62 0.40
CA THR A 253 6.16 -9.77 1.52
C THR A 253 5.74 -8.35 1.09
N ARG A 254 5.83 -8.02 -0.19
CA ARG A 254 5.46 -6.71 -0.76
C ARG A 254 4.01 -6.73 -1.24
N LEU A 255 3.09 -6.33 -0.36
CA LEU A 255 1.63 -6.36 -0.57
C LEU A 255 1.19 -5.75 -1.92
N HIS A 256 1.57 -4.49 -2.20
CA HIS A 256 1.07 -3.79 -3.40
C HIS A 256 1.66 -4.35 -4.70
N GLY A 257 2.89 -4.89 -4.65
CA GLY A 257 3.45 -5.64 -5.78
C GLY A 257 2.64 -6.88 -6.11
N GLY A 258 2.22 -7.64 -5.09
CA GLY A 258 1.34 -8.80 -5.25
C GLY A 258 -0.04 -8.43 -5.79
N ILE A 259 -0.66 -7.40 -5.24
CA ILE A 259 -1.96 -6.89 -5.74
C ILE A 259 -1.85 -6.49 -7.22
N ARG A 260 -0.77 -5.79 -7.63
CA ARG A 260 -0.56 -5.42 -9.04
C ARG A 260 -0.40 -6.64 -9.95
N CYS A 261 0.26 -7.70 -9.48
CA CYS A 261 0.33 -8.98 -10.21
C CYS A 261 -1.06 -9.60 -10.36
N MET A 262 -1.87 -9.65 -9.28
CA MET A 262 -3.24 -10.18 -9.32
C MET A 262 -4.14 -9.40 -10.28
N GLN A 263 -4.06 -8.08 -10.29
CA GLN A 263 -4.81 -7.22 -11.22
C GLN A 263 -4.51 -7.54 -12.69
N ASN A 264 -3.36 -8.14 -12.95
CA ASN A 264 -2.93 -8.57 -14.29
C ASN A 264 -3.02 -10.09 -14.46
N TYR A 265 -3.93 -10.74 -13.74
CA TYR A 265 -4.18 -12.19 -13.84
C TYR A 265 -2.93 -13.04 -13.61
N ARG A 266 -2.15 -12.68 -12.59
CA ARG A 266 -1.06 -13.52 -12.10
C ARG A 266 -1.43 -14.09 -10.75
N ARG A 267 -1.29 -15.40 -10.60
CA ARG A 267 -1.53 -16.09 -9.35
C ARG A 267 -0.56 -15.53 -8.29
N ALA A 268 -1.06 -15.14 -7.13
CA ALA A 268 -0.26 -14.44 -6.13
C ALA A 268 -0.52 -14.96 -4.72
N LEU A 269 0.54 -15.11 -3.94
CA LEU A 269 0.50 -15.36 -2.50
C LEU A 269 1.29 -14.27 -1.79
N ILE A 270 0.64 -13.57 -0.87
CA ILE A 270 1.26 -12.50 -0.10
C ILE A 270 1.65 -13.04 1.27
N ILE A 271 2.92 -12.88 1.62
CA ILE A 271 3.47 -13.27 2.93
C ILE A 271 3.23 -12.12 3.90
N GLU A 272 2.55 -12.42 5.01
CA GLU A 272 2.20 -11.43 6.02
C GLU A 272 3.43 -11.04 6.86
N VAL A 273 3.73 -9.74 6.91
CA VAL A 273 4.81 -9.17 7.73
C VAL A 273 4.33 -8.05 8.65
N ASP A 274 3.13 -7.55 8.41
CA ASP A 274 2.49 -6.51 9.22
C ASP A 274 0.96 -6.55 9.07
N ASN A 275 0.26 -5.71 9.84
CA ASN A 275 -1.19 -5.66 9.88
C ASN A 275 -1.88 -5.37 8.53
N ARG A 276 -1.17 -4.85 7.53
CA ARG A 276 -1.77 -4.47 6.23
C ARG A 276 -2.28 -5.68 5.47
N ALA A 277 -1.44 -6.69 5.31
CA ALA A 277 -1.80 -7.90 4.59
C ALA A 277 -2.88 -8.67 5.35
N THR A 278 -2.71 -8.85 6.66
CA THR A 278 -3.65 -9.56 7.54
C THR A 278 -5.05 -8.93 7.55
N GLU A 279 -5.14 -7.61 7.73
CA GLU A 279 -6.43 -6.93 7.82
C GLU A 279 -7.13 -6.86 6.46
N ILE A 280 -6.39 -6.59 5.36
CA ILE A 280 -6.98 -6.64 4.02
C ILE A 280 -7.45 -8.06 3.68
N ALA A 281 -6.66 -9.09 3.99
CA ALA A 281 -7.05 -10.47 3.74
C ALA A 281 -8.33 -10.87 4.49
N ARG A 282 -8.46 -10.42 5.75
CA ARG A 282 -9.67 -10.66 6.55
C ARG A 282 -10.92 -10.06 5.91
N ASP A 283 -10.78 -8.88 5.31
CA ASP A 283 -11.90 -8.14 4.73
C ASP A 283 -12.21 -8.54 3.26
N THR A 284 -11.23 -9.10 2.53
CA THR A 284 -11.34 -9.29 1.07
C THR A 284 -11.01 -10.70 0.57
N HIS A 285 -10.61 -11.59 1.47
CA HIS A 285 -10.09 -12.93 1.11
C HIS A 285 -8.85 -12.88 0.18
N LEU A 286 -8.06 -11.80 0.26
CA LEU A 286 -6.78 -11.71 -0.42
C LEU A 286 -5.90 -12.91 -0.05
N PRO A 287 -5.32 -13.65 -1.01
CA PRO A 287 -4.48 -14.81 -0.72
C PRO A 287 -3.24 -14.42 0.09
N THR A 288 -3.24 -14.76 1.36
CA THR A 288 -2.13 -14.49 2.27
C THR A 288 -1.72 -15.74 3.05
N VAL A 289 -0.49 -15.73 3.56
CA VAL A 289 0.05 -16.75 4.44
C VAL A 289 0.92 -16.09 5.51
N ALA A 290 0.86 -16.60 6.74
CA ALA A 290 1.79 -16.19 7.79
C ALA A 290 3.23 -16.51 7.37
N ARG A 291 4.18 -15.66 7.76
CA ARG A 291 5.58 -15.75 7.30
C ARG A 291 6.27 -17.07 7.64
N ASP A 292 5.87 -17.73 8.71
CA ASP A 292 6.41 -18.98 9.24
C ASP A 292 5.55 -20.20 8.89
N ASP A 293 4.41 -20.05 8.23
CA ASP A 293 3.53 -21.14 7.82
C ASP A 293 3.96 -21.71 6.46
N PHE A 294 5.05 -22.48 6.49
CA PHE A 294 5.62 -23.08 5.27
C PHE A 294 4.78 -24.23 4.72
N ASP A 295 4.08 -24.97 5.56
CA ASP A 295 3.21 -26.05 5.10
C ASP A 295 2.11 -25.52 4.20
N ARG A 296 1.48 -24.41 4.59
CA ARG A 296 0.46 -23.74 3.77
C ARG A 296 1.05 -23.07 2.53
N MET A 297 2.25 -22.53 2.63
CA MET A 297 2.95 -21.96 1.47
C MET A 297 3.26 -23.05 0.43
N GLU A 298 3.78 -24.20 0.85
CA GLU A 298 4.09 -25.34 -0.03
C GLU A 298 2.83 -25.93 -0.65
N ALA A 299 1.73 -26.07 0.12
CA ALA A 299 0.43 -26.49 -0.39
C ALA A 299 -0.10 -25.55 -1.47
N TRP A 300 -0.01 -24.23 -1.25
CA TRP A 300 -0.39 -23.24 -2.26
C TRP A 300 0.49 -23.35 -3.51
N ILE A 301 1.82 -23.50 -3.36
CA ILE A 301 2.76 -23.69 -4.48
C ILE A 301 2.40 -24.96 -5.26
N ALA A 302 2.03 -26.05 -4.58
CA ALA A 302 1.59 -27.29 -5.23
C ALA A 302 0.30 -27.17 -6.07
N GLY A 303 -0.41 -26.05 -5.94
CA GLY A 303 -1.64 -25.78 -6.70
C GLY A 303 -2.91 -26.07 -5.92
N GLU A 304 -2.82 -26.28 -4.62
CA GLU A 304 -4.02 -26.32 -3.78
C GLU A 304 -4.69 -24.94 -3.73
N PRO A 305 -6.04 -24.89 -3.78
CA PRO A 305 -6.73 -23.61 -3.72
C PRO A 305 -6.40 -22.89 -2.43
N ALA A 306 -6.14 -21.59 -2.51
CA ALA A 306 -6.11 -20.76 -1.32
C ALA A 306 -7.43 -20.93 -0.55
N PRO A 307 -7.43 -20.97 0.78
CA PRO A 307 -8.68 -21.04 1.54
C PRO A 307 -9.55 -19.85 1.14
N LYS A 308 -10.82 -20.18 0.94
CA LYS A 308 -11.87 -19.21 0.55
C LYS A 308 -12.14 -18.23 1.68
#